data_37abfe9469470b90d1ff26d96122c94c
#
_entry.id   37abfe9469470b90d1ff26d96122c94c
#
_cell.length_a   1.000
_cell.length_b   1.000
_cell.length_c   1.000
_cell.angle_alpha   90.00
_cell.angle_beta   90.00
_cell.angle_gamma   90.00
#
_symmetry.space_group_name_H-M   'P 1'
#
loop_
_entity.id
_entity.type
_entity.pdbx_description
1 polymer ?
#
loop_
_entity_poly.entity_id
_entity_poly.type
_entity_poly.pdbx_seq_one_letter_code
_entity_poly.pdbx_strand_id
1 'polypeptide(L)'
;SGLQAQAMGNFQRWPLALPGGGEALVSVLSMGNPHAVQLVDNVDSTPVLAQGPLIETHARFPARVNAGFLQIVNRGQVRLRVYERGAGETLACGTGACAAVVAGIRLGLLDAKVDVHTHGGVLTIEWADTPAHDAPVFMTGPATTVFEGEINVPDLA
;
A
#
# COMPACT_ATOMS: atom_id res chain seq x y z
N SER A 1 -1.40 28.57 -1.44
CA SER A 1 -2.65 27.83 -1.58
C SER A 1 -2.52 26.51 -0.85
N GLY A 2 -3.36 26.27 0.18
CA GLY A 2 -3.37 25.03 0.93
C GLY A 2 -3.85 23.88 0.04
N LEU A 3 -3.25 22.72 0.19
CA LEU A 3 -3.75 21.50 -0.43
C LEU A 3 -5.17 21.23 0.10
N GLN A 4 -6.15 21.07 -0.79
CA GLN A 4 -7.49 20.65 -0.41
C GLN A 4 -7.61 19.15 -0.62
N ALA A 5 -7.94 18.42 0.46
CA ALA A 5 -8.25 17.01 0.37
C ALA A 5 -9.55 16.78 -0.42
N GLN A 6 -9.56 15.70 -1.19
CA GLN A 6 -10.76 15.21 -1.87
C GLN A 6 -11.34 14.05 -1.07
N ALA A 7 -12.52 14.22 -0.48
CA ALA A 7 -13.20 13.16 0.24
C ALA A 7 -13.79 12.12 -0.74
N MET A 8 -13.68 10.85 -0.37
CA MET A 8 -14.37 9.73 -1.01
C MET A 8 -14.71 8.70 0.08
N GLY A 9 -15.97 8.31 0.21
CA GLY A 9 -16.40 7.48 1.34
C GLY A 9 -16.07 8.17 2.66
N ASN A 10 -15.47 7.44 3.60
CA ASN A 10 -15.02 7.94 4.90
C ASN A 10 -13.53 8.27 4.93
N PHE A 11 -12.92 8.53 3.78
CA PHE A 11 -11.49 8.77 3.69
C PHE A 11 -11.17 9.96 2.79
N GLN A 12 -9.94 10.44 2.92
CA GLN A 12 -9.45 11.60 2.15
C GLN A 12 -8.33 11.18 1.23
N ARG A 13 -8.30 11.82 0.06
CA ARG A 13 -7.20 11.74 -0.88
C ARG A 13 -6.55 13.12 -0.99
N TRP A 14 -5.24 13.15 -0.99
CA TRP A 14 -4.43 14.36 -0.98
C TRP A 14 -3.68 14.51 -2.28
N PRO A 15 -3.77 15.66 -2.96
CA PRO A 15 -2.98 15.90 -4.16
C PRO A 15 -1.51 16.13 -3.79
N LEU A 16 -0.61 15.42 -4.47
CA LEU A 16 0.83 15.63 -4.40
C LEU A 16 1.30 16.17 -5.76
N ALA A 17 1.82 17.40 -5.78
CA ALA A 17 2.43 17.95 -6.99
C ALA A 17 3.76 17.23 -7.24
N LEU A 18 3.90 16.61 -8.40
CA LEU A 18 5.11 15.87 -8.78
C LEU A 18 6.09 16.75 -9.56
N PRO A 19 7.40 16.59 -9.36
CA PRO A 19 8.39 17.26 -10.19
C PRO A 19 8.21 16.94 -11.67
N GLY A 20 8.36 17.95 -12.53
CA GLY A 20 8.16 17.79 -13.98
C GLY A 20 6.73 18.05 -14.46
N GLY A 21 5.82 18.38 -13.55
CA GLY A 21 4.40 18.60 -13.83
C GLY A 21 3.59 17.33 -13.70
N GLY A 22 2.41 17.45 -13.17
CA GLY A 22 1.52 16.36 -12.84
C GLY A 22 1.21 16.30 -11.37
N GLU A 23 0.25 15.45 -11.02
CA GLU A 23 -0.28 15.32 -9.66
C GLU A 23 -0.59 13.86 -9.39
N ALA A 24 -0.20 13.37 -8.21
CA ALA A 24 -0.65 12.08 -7.68
C ALA A 24 -1.67 12.33 -6.57
N LEU A 25 -2.82 11.70 -6.66
CA LEU A 25 -3.87 11.79 -5.65
C LEU A 25 -3.79 10.57 -4.73
N VAL A 26 -3.33 10.76 -3.49
CA VAL A 26 -2.99 9.67 -2.58
C VAL A 26 -3.82 9.68 -1.30
N SER A 27 -4.17 8.50 -0.82
CA SER A 27 -4.63 8.26 0.55
C SER A 27 -3.43 7.91 1.44
N VAL A 28 -3.33 8.53 2.61
CA VAL A 28 -2.18 8.39 3.50
C VAL A 28 -2.61 7.69 4.79
N LEU A 29 -1.89 6.64 5.16
CA LEU A 29 -2.17 5.86 6.37
C LEU A 29 -0.90 5.15 6.89
N SER A 30 -0.97 4.61 8.10
CA SER A 30 0.13 3.87 8.73
C SER A 30 -0.29 2.44 9.06
N MET A 31 0.59 1.49 8.75
CA MET A 31 0.56 0.10 9.20
C MET A 31 1.75 -0.19 10.14
N GLY A 32 2.12 0.78 10.99
CA GLY A 32 3.40 0.79 11.71
C GLY A 32 4.53 1.45 10.90
N ASN A 33 4.36 1.56 9.59
CA ASN A 33 5.17 2.30 8.63
C ASN A 33 4.26 3.11 7.70
N PRO A 34 4.75 4.23 7.13
CA PRO A 34 3.91 5.13 6.35
C PRO A 34 3.64 4.62 4.93
N HIS A 35 2.40 4.78 4.49
CA HIS A 35 1.94 4.42 3.14
C HIS A 35 1.18 5.57 2.48
N ALA A 36 1.44 5.79 1.19
CA ALA A 36 0.68 6.66 0.31
C ALA A 36 0.12 5.81 -0.84
N VAL A 37 -1.19 5.64 -0.86
CA VAL A 37 -1.90 4.76 -1.81
C VAL A 37 -2.59 5.59 -2.87
N GLN A 38 -2.23 5.38 -4.13
CA GLN A 38 -2.84 5.99 -5.31
C GLN A 38 -3.75 4.98 -6.01
N LEU A 39 -4.99 5.38 -6.34
CA LEU A 39 -5.84 4.62 -7.25
C LEU A 39 -5.35 4.80 -8.69
N VAL A 40 -5.21 3.71 -9.42
CA VAL A 40 -4.82 3.69 -10.82
C VAL A 40 -5.77 2.81 -11.64
N ASP A 41 -5.95 3.13 -12.92
CA ASP A 41 -6.83 2.37 -13.80
C ASP A 41 -6.23 1.01 -14.16
N ASN A 42 -4.91 0.95 -14.36
CA ASN A 42 -4.20 -0.28 -14.71
C ASN A 42 -2.77 -0.23 -14.18
N VAL A 43 -2.43 -1.16 -13.29
CA VAL A 43 -1.08 -1.26 -12.70
C VAL A 43 0.02 -1.59 -13.72
N ASP A 44 -0.32 -2.30 -14.80
CA ASP A 44 0.67 -2.70 -15.80
C ASP A 44 1.12 -1.51 -16.67
N SER A 45 0.22 -0.57 -16.94
CA SER A 45 0.53 0.66 -17.70
C SER A 45 0.95 1.83 -16.84
N THR A 46 0.80 1.73 -15.51
CA THR A 46 1.21 2.79 -14.57
C THR A 46 2.73 2.86 -14.48
N PRO A 47 3.34 4.06 -14.65
CA PRO A 47 4.80 4.22 -14.64
C PRO A 47 5.35 4.20 -13.20
N VAL A 48 5.25 3.05 -12.51
CA VAL A 48 5.63 2.89 -11.08
C VAL A 48 7.09 3.25 -10.84
N LEU A 49 8.00 2.84 -11.72
CA LEU A 49 9.44 3.15 -11.58
C LEU A 49 9.77 4.63 -11.78
N ALA A 50 8.91 5.39 -12.47
CA ALA A 50 9.07 6.83 -12.63
C ALA A 50 8.38 7.62 -11.51
N GLN A 51 7.16 7.26 -11.14
CA GLN A 51 6.37 7.97 -10.12
C GLN A 51 6.72 7.54 -8.68
N GLY A 52 7.06 6.27 -8.48
CA GLY A 52 7.36 5.72 -7.16
C GLY A 52 8.41 6.52 -6.40
N PRO A 53 9.61 6.76 -6.97
CA PRO A 53 10.65 7.58 -6.33
C PRO A 53 10.19 9.01 -5.99
N LEU A 54 9.36 9.61 -6.86
CA LEU A 54 8.86 10.97 -6.68
C LEU A 54 7.86 11.07 -5.51
N ILE A 55 7.06 10.03 -5.30
CA ILE A 55 6.13 9.95 -4.16
C ILE A 55 6.92 9.58 -2.90
N GLU A 56 7.80 8.56 -2.97
CA GLU A 56 8.61 8.08 -1.85
C GLU A 56 9.38 9.21 -1.16
N THR A 57 10.00 10.07 -1.96
CA THR A 57 10.87 11.16 -1.48
C THR A 57 10.18 12.52 -1.45
N HIS A 58 8.87 12.56 -1.63
CA HIS A 58 8.13 13.81 -1.70
C HIS A 58 8.29 14.63 -0.40
N ALA A 59 8.43 15.94 -0.51
CA ALA A 59 8.68 16.84 0.63
C ALA A 59 7.61 16.79 1.73
N ARG A 60 6.41 16.30 1.43
CA ARG A 60 5.34 16.06 2.42
C ARG A 60 5.60 14.85 3.31
N PHE A 61 6.55 14.00 2.95
CA PHE A 61 6.93 12.81 3.71
C PHE A 61 8.40 12.90 4.15
N PRO A 62 8.72 13.67 5.21
CA PRO A 62 10.11 13.89 5.62
C PRO A 62 10.84 12.62 6.03
N ALA A 63 10.12 11.59 6.50
CA ALA A 63 10.67 10.27 6.80
C ALA A 63 10.51 9.28 5.64
N ARG A 64 10.19 9.78 4.43
CA ARG A 64 9.80 9.01 3.24
C ARG A 64 8.53 8.18 3.46
N VAL A 65 8.05 7.52 2.39
CA VAL A 65 6.80 6.78 2.39
C VAL A 65 6.88 5.60 1.42
N ASN A 66 6.13 4.52 1.68
CA ASN A 66 5.90 3.48 0.69
C ASN A 66 4.80 3.95 -0.27
N ALA A 67 5.07 3.95 -1.57
CA ALA A 67 4.12 4.37 -2.60
C ALA A 67 3.37 3.14 -3.16
N GLY A 68 2.09 3.03 -2.88
CA GLY A 68 1.22 1.97 -3.39
C GLY A 68 0.40 2.44 -4.60
N PHE A 69 0.33 1.59 -5.63
CA PHE A 69 -0.46 1.81 -6.86
C PHE A 69 -1.54 0.72 -6.91
N LEU A 70 -2.77 1.12 -6.60
CA LEU A 70 -3.91 0.24 -6.39
C LEU A 70 -4.89 0.28 -7.56
N GLN A 71 -5.07 -0.85 -8.21
CA GLN A 71 -6.12 -1.06 -9.21
C GLN A 71 -7.26 -1.87 -8.61
N ILE A 72 -8.48 -1.31 -8.63
CA ILE A 72 -9.69 -2.02 -8.23
C ILE A 72 -10.16 -2.88 -9.40
N VAL A 73 -10.22 -4.21 -9.20
CA VAL A 73 -10.81 -5.13 -10.19
C VAL A 73 -12.31 -5.31 -9.91
N ASN A 74 -12.63 -5.56 -8.64
CA ASN A 74 -13.99 -5.56 -8.09
C ASN A 74 -13.92 -5.36 -6.57
N ARG A 75 -15.03 -5.39 -5.87
CA ARG A 75 -15.06 -5.14 -4.42
C ARG A 75 -14.27 -6.15 -3.58
N GLY A 76 -14.02 -7.35 -4.09
CA GLY A 76 -13.28 -8.42 -3.40
C GLY A 76 -11.90 -8.70 -4.00
N GLN A 77 -11.48 -7.98 -5.04
CA GLN A 77 -10.23 -8.26 -5.74
C GLN A 77 -9.56 -6.98 -6.22
N VAL A 78 -8.26 -6.89 -5.97
CA VAL A 78 -7.43 -5.78 -6.41
C VAL A 78 -6.11 -6.28 -7.01
N ARG A 79 -5.46 -5.41 -7.78
CA ARG A 79 -4.08 -5.57 -8.21
C ARG A 79 -3.24 -4.44 -7.61
N LEU A 80 -2.05 -4.77 -7.13
CA LEU A 80 -1.20 -3.83 -6.40
C LEU A 80 0.25 -3.93 -6.85
N ARG A 81 0.87 -2.77 -7.06
CA ARG A 81 2.31 -2.62 -7.13
C ARG A 81 2.75 -1.63 -6.05
N VAL A 82 3.90 -1.88 -5.44
CA VAL A 82 4.44 -1.03 -4.37
C VAL A 82 5.89 -0.66 -4.66
N TYR A 83 6.17 0.63 -4.59
CA TYR A 83 7.53 1.15 -4.54
C TYR A 83 7.88 1.41 -3.08
N GLU A 84 8.69 0.53 -2.50
CA GLU A 84 8.97 0.54 -1.07
C GLU A 84 10.03 1.57 -0.69
N ARG A 85 9.86 2.14 0.46
CA ARG A 85 10.78 3.09 1.07
C ARG A 85 12.18 2.48 1.23
N GLY A 86 13.16 3.04 0.49
CA GLY A 86 14.56 2.61 0.52
C GLY A 86 14.88 1.30 -0.21
N ALA A 87 13.89 0.61 -0.78
CA ALA A 87 14.10 -0.68 -1.46
C ALA A 87 13.71 -0.66 -2.95
N GLY A 88 12.91 0.33 -3.38
CA GLY A 88 12.40 0.39 -4.73
C GLY A 88 11.16 -0.49 -4.94
N GLU A 89 10.82 -0.80 -6.18
CA GLU A 89 9.70 -1.69 -6.46
C GLU A 89 10.05 -3.13 -6.06
N THR A 90 9.17 -3.75 -5.26
CA THR A 90 9.30 -5.12 -4.79
C THR A 90 8.20 -6.02 -5.35
N LEU A 91 8.42 -7.33 -5.33
CA LEU A 91 7.44 -8.30 -5.85
C LEU A 91 6.17 -8.36 -5.00
N ALA A 92 6.29 -8.13 -3.70
CA ALA A 92 5.19 -8.08 -2.75
C ALA A 92 5.61 -7.29 -1.50
N CYS A 93 4.66 -6.53 -0.95
CA CYS A 93 4.81 -5.80 0.31
C CYS A 93 3.57 -6.08 1.17
N GLY A 94 3.74 -6.85 2.25
CA GLY A 94 2.63 -7.25 3.12
C GLY A 94 1.93 -6.05 3.75
N THR A 95 2.66 -5.10 4.34
CA THR A 95 2.08 -3.88 4.92
C THR A 95 1.50 -2.97 3.84
N GLY A 96 2.06 -2.95 2.64
CA GLY A 96 1.51 -2.24 1.48
C GLY A 96 0.17 -2.81 1.03
N ALA A 97 0.02 -4.14 1.03
CA ALA A 97 -1.26 -4.80 0.75
C ALA A 97 -2.32 -4.45 1.80
N CYS A 98 -1.95 -4.50 3.09
CA CYS A 98 -2.84 -4.09 4.18
C CYS A 98 -3.27 -2.63 4.02
N ALA A 99 -2.33 -1.72 3.78
CA ALA A 99 -2.60 -0.30 3.61
C ALA A 99 -3.52 -0.02 2.40
N ALA A 100 -3.28 -0.69 1.27
CA ALA A 100 -4.07 -0.54 0.06
C ALA A 100 -5.54 -0.99 0.28
N VAL A 101 -5.75 -2.13 0.94
CA VAL A 101 -7.10 -2.64 1.23
C VAL A 101 -7.83 -1.75 2.23
N VAL A 102 -7.18 -1.35 3.33
CA VAL A 102 -7.78 -0.43 4.31
C VAL A 102 -8.16 0.90 3.64
N ALA A 103 -7.28 1.47 2.82
CA ALA A 103 -7.61 2.66 2.04
C ALA A 103 -8.83 2.44 1.15
N GLY A 104 -8.87 1.36 0.38
CA GLY A 104 -9.97 1.03 -0.52
C GLY A 104 -11.30 0.80 0.20
N ILE A 105 -11.30 0.17 1.38
CA ILE A 105 -12.49 -0.01 2.23
C ILE A 105 -13.00 1.36 2.71
N ARG A 106 -12.12 2.19 3.25
CA ARG A 106 -12.49 3.53 3.73
C ARG A 106 -12.95 4.47 2.62
N LEU A 107 -12.46 4.28 1.41
CA LEU A 107 -12.95 4.97 0.21
C LEU A 107 -14.31 4.44 -0.28
N GLY A 108 -14.84 3.37 0.33
CA GLY A 108 -16.13 2.76 -0.06
C GLY A 108 -16.06 1.88 -1.31
N LEU A 109 -14.85 1.50 -1.74
CA LEU A 109 -14.60 0.77 -2.99
C LEU A 109 -14.46 -0.75 -2.81
N LEU A 110 -14.15 -1.20 -1.58
CA LEU A 110 -13.85 -2.60 -1.28
C LEU A 110 -14.74 -3.14 -0.17
N ASP A 111 -14.93 -4.45 -0.18
CA ASP A 111 -15.55 -5.21 0.91
C ASP A 111 -14.50 -5.51 2.01
N ALA A 112 -14.95 -6.05 3.15
CA ALA A 112 -14.10 -6.31 4.32
C ALA A 112 -13.02 -7.39 4.09
N LYS A 113 -13.18 -8.22 3.06
CA LYS A 113 -12.23 -9.28 2.67
C LYS A 113 -11.88 -9.15 1.20
N VAL A 114 -10.59 -9.05 0.90
CA VAL A 114 -10.07 -8.72 -0.43
C VAL A 114 -8.85 -9.54 -0.78
N ASP A 115 -8.83 -10.10 -1.97
CA ASP A 115 -7.65 -10.74 -2.55
C ASP A 115 -6.81 -9.70 -3.30
N VAL A 116 -5.56 -9.57 -2.87
CA VAL A 116 -4.57 -8.64 -3.42
C VAL A 116 -3.59 -9.40 -4.29
N HIS A 117 -3.67 -9.15 -5.60
CA HIS A 117 -2.76 -9.72 -6.59
C HIS A 117 -1.53 -8.82 -6.74
N THR A 118 -0.36 -9.37 -6.46
CA THR A 118 0.95 -8.74 -6.62
C THR A 118 1.81 -9.54 -7.58
N HIS A 119 2.97 -9.03 -7.98
CA HIS A 119 3.93 -9.80 -8.78
C HIS A 119 4.47 -11.03 -8.04
N GLY A 120 4.48 -11.01 -6.69
CA GLY A 120 4.95 -12.11 -5.85
C GLY A 120 3.89 -13.16 -5.49
N GLY A 121 2.64 -12.94 -5.88
CA GLY A 121 1.52 -13.85 -5.57
C GLY A 121 0.28 -13.12 -5.05
N VAL A 122 -0.59 -13.90 -4.40
CA VAL A 122 -1.87 -13.41 -3.88
C VAL A 122 -1.85 -13.41 -2.36
N LEU A 123 -2.24 -12.29 -1.77
CA LEU A 123 -2.48 -12.14 -0.34
C LEU A 123 -3.96 -11.86 -0.11
N THR A 124 -4.56 -12.46 0.91
CA THR A 124 -5.92 -12.13 1.34
C THR A 124 -5.84 -11.21 2.54
N ILE A 125 -6.46 -10.03 2.44
CA ILE A 125 -6.52 -9.04 3.52
C ILE A 125 -7.95 -8.94 4.03
N GLU A 126 -8.12 -8.96 5.36
CA GLU A 126 -9.41 -8.81 6.01
C GLU A 126 -9.33 -7.67 7.04
N TRP A 127 -10.29 -6.76 6.97
CA TRP A 127 -10.41 -5.67 7.94
C TRP A 127 -11.89 -5.25 8.08
N ALA A 128 -12.35 -5.22 9.33
CA ALA A 128 -13.67 -4.70 9.67
C ALA A 128 -13.56 -3.20 9.98
N ASP A 129 -14.11 -2.36 9.12
CA ASP A 129 -14.17 -0.91 9.35
C ASP A 129 -15.16 -0.61 10.49
N THR A 130 -14.65 -0.53 11.70
CA THR A 130 -15.43 -0.11 12.89
C THR A 130 -15.47 1.42 12.97
N PRO A 131 -16.44 2.01 13.69
CA PRO A 131 -16.49 3.46 13.88
C PRO A 131 -15.22 4.05 14.50
N ALA A 132 -14.48 3.28 15.31
CA ALA A 132 -13.21 3.69 15.91
C ALA A 132 -12.00 3.46 14.99
N HIS A 133 -12.16 2.74 13.89
CA HIS A 133 -11.09 2.33 12.95
C HIS A 133 -9.92 1.59 13.63
N ASP A 134 -10.19 0.88 14.71
CA ASP A 134 -9.20 0.23 15.59
C ASP A 134 -9.17 -1.30 15.47
N ALA A 135 -9.99 -1.88 14.58
CA ALA A 135 -9.99 -3.31 14.33
C ALA A 135 -8.63 -3.76 13.73
N PRO A 136 -8.14 -4.96 14.13
CA PRO A 136 -6.92 -5.50 13.56
C PRO A 136 -7.09 -5.79 12.06
N VAL A 137 -6.00 -5.61 11.32
CA VAL A 137 -5.91 -6.02 9.92
C VAL A 137 -5.28 -7.42 9.88
N PHE A 138 -5.97 -8.36 9.28
CA PHE A 138 -5.48 -9.72 9.09
C PHE A 138 -4.94 -9.89 7.68
N MET A 139 -3.79 -10.53 7.57
CA MET A 139 -3.17 -10.89 6.30
C MET A 139 -2.94 -12.39 6.25
N THR A 140 -3.45 -13.03 5.21
CA THR A 140 -3.25 -14.45 4.93
C THR A 140 -2.50 -14.59 3.60
N GLY A 141 -1.48 -15.44 3.57
CA GLY A 141 -0.72 -15.73 2.35
C GLY A 141 -0.08 -17.10 2.40
N PRO A 142 0.46 -17.58 1.26
CA PRO A 142 1.19 -18.85 1.21
C PRO A 142 2.51 -18.75 1.95
N ALA A 143 2.95 -19.87 2.50
CA ALA A 143 4.29 -20.04 3.05
C ALA A 143 4.88 -21.32 2.48
N THR A 144 6.10 -21.22 1.92
CA THR A 144 6.80 -22.35 1.32
C THR A 144 8.20 -22.43 1.90
N THR A 145 8.60 -23.62 2.36
CA THR A 145 9.98 -23.86 2.79
C THR A 145 10.90 -23.74 1.57
N VAL A 146 11.86 -22.82 1.65
CA VAL A 146 12.84 -22.58 0.58
C VAL A 146 14.13 -23.35 0.85
N PHE A 147 14.57 -23.40 2.11
CA PHE A 147 15.71 -24.19 2.57
C PHE A 147 15.60 -24.44 4.08
N GLU A 148 16.32 -25.42 4.56
CA GLU A 148 16.53 -25.69 5.98
C GLU A 148 18.02 -25.60 6.30
N GLY A 149 18.40 -25.18 7.51
CA GLY A 149 19.77 -25.04 7.93
C GLY A 149 19.92 -24.98 9.44
N GLU A 150 21.13 -25.20 9.93
CA GLU A 150 21.48 -25.09 11.34
C GLU A 150 22.45 -23.95 11.57
N ILE A 151 22.31 -23.27 12.70
CA ILE A 151 23.23 -22.20 13.12
C ILE A 151 23.63 -22.41 14.57
N ASN A 152 24.92 -22.26 14.87
CA ASN A 152 25.39 -22.23 16.24
C ASN A 152 25.18 -20.84 16.82
N VAL A 153 24.33 -20.73 17.85
CA VAL A 153 24.13 -19.49 18.60
C VAL A 153 25.10 -19.49 19.78
N PRO A 154 26.07 -18.55 19.85
CA PRO A 154 26.93 -18.45 21.01
C PRO A 154 26.11 -18.08 22.25
N ASP A 155 26.50 -18.63 23.40
CA ASP A 155 25.88 -18.29 24.69
C ASP A 155 26.02 -16.79 24.91
N LEU A 156 24.88 -16.12 25.01
CA LEU A 156 24.83 -14.70 25.42
C LEU A 156 25.10 -14.67 26.90
N ALA A 157 26.35 -14.40 27.28
CA ALA A 157 26.74 -14.15 28.65
C ALA A 157 26.26 -12.80 29.14
#